data_891eb83520c7858f5722e1675f90d2f2
#
_entry.id   891eb83520c7858f5722e1675f90d2f2
#
_cell.length_a   1.000
_cell.length_b   1.000
_cell.length_c   1.000
_cell.angle_alpha   90.00
_cell.angle_beta   90.00
_cell.angle_gamma   90.00
#
_symmetry.space_group_name_H-M   'P 1'
#
loop_
_entity.id
_entity.type
_entity.pdbx_description
1 polymer ?
#
loop_
_entity_poly.entity_id
_entity_poly.type
_entity_poly.pdbx_seq_one_letter_code
_entity_poly.pdbx_strand_id
1 'polypeptide(L)'
;SSKGYEITINGKKHLSDIQTGASTYLPIRRKWKKGDMITFHLPMKVSLEQIPDKKDYYAFLYGPIVLATSTGTENLDGIYADDSRGGHIAHGRQTPLQEIPMLIGNPDSIRHSLHKLSGSKLAFSYDGNVYPTQKSKSLELIPFFRLHNSRYAVYFRQASEEQFKTIQEEMATAEPVSYTHL
;
A
#
# COMPACT_ATOMS: atom_id res chain seq x y z
N SER A 1 -9.59 24.75 9.68
CA SER A 1 -8.72 24.07 8.75
C SER A 1 -7.45 23.64 9.46
N SER A 2 -7.42 22.42 9.92
CA SER A 2 -6.28 21.88 10.66
C SER A 2 -5.09 21.78 9.73
N LYS A 3 -4.03 22.51 10.05
CA LYS A 3 -2.71 22.27 9.45
C LYS A 3 -2.38 20.79 9.64
N GLY A 4 -1.97 20.10 8.60
CA GLY A 4 -1.69 18.67 8.64
C GLY A 4 -0.47 18.25 9.46
N TYR A 5 0.10 19.14 10.30
CA TYR A 5 1.27 18.87 11.13
C TYR A 5 1.26 19.73 12.42
N GLU A 6 1.96 19.28 13.44
CA GLU A 6 2.19 20.02 14.67
C GLU A 6 3.69 20.10 14.96
N ILE A 7 4.14 21.28 15.42
CA ILE A 7 5.53 21.52 15.79
C ILE A 7 5.58 21.96 17.25
N THR A 8 6.47 21.37 18.02
CA THR A 8 6.81 21.84 19.34
C THR A 8 8.30 22.16 19.43
N ILE A 9 8.64 23.17 20.21
CA ILE A 9 10.03 23.53 20.52
C ILE A 9 10.20 23.51 22.02
N ASN A 10 11.08 22.65 22.52
CA ASN A 10 11.27 22.41 23.93
C ASN A 10 9.94 22.10 24.67
N GLY A 11 9.11 21.26 24.04
CA GLY A 11 7.79 20.87 24.54
C GLY A 11 6.69 21.93 24.42
N LYS A 12 7.01 23.17 23.97
CA LYS A 12 6.01 24.22 23.76
C LYS A 12 5.57 24.24 22.30
N LYS A 13 4.25 24.29 22.06
CA LYS A 13 3.68 24.39 20.71
C LYS A 13 4.18 25.65 20.00
N HIS A 14 4.73 25.42 18.79
CA HIS A 14 5.14 26.49 17.90
C HIS A 14 4.00 26.82 16.95
N LEU A 15 3.45 28.02 17.09
CA LEU A 15 2.45 28.55 16.18
C LEU A 15 3.19 29.34 15.10
N SER A 16 3.15 28.85 13.86
CA SER A 16 3.64 29.60 12.72
C SER A 16 2.50 30.38 12.09
N ASP A 17 2.68 31.67 11.92
CA ASP A 17 1.74 32.54 11.19
C ASP A 17 1.85 32.33 9.67
N ILE A 18 2.88 31.63 9.23
CA ILE A 18 3.14 31.35 7.82
C ILE A 18 2.34 30.12 7.40
N GLN A 19 1.38 30.31 6.52
CA GLN A 19 0.76 29.21 5.80
C GLN A 19 1.71 28.71 4.71
N THR A 20 2.32 27.57 4.96
CA THR A 20 3.15 26.90 3.95
C THR A 20 2.31 25.89 3.20
N GLY A 21 2.39 25.89 1.86
CA GLY A 21 1.84 24.85 1.01
C GLY A 21 2.64 23.54 1.08
N ALA A 22 2.18 22.52 0.40
CA ALA A 22 2.97 21.29 0.20
C ALA A 22 4.30 21.62 -0.49
N SER A 23 5.33 20.83 -0.19
CA SER A 23 6.68 20.97 -0.78
C SER A 23 7.36 22.34 -0.54
N THR A 24 7.07 22.98 0.60
CA THR A 24 7.71 24.24 0.99
C THR A 24 8.43 24.14 2.34
N TYR A 25 9.41 25.01 2.53
CA TYR A 25 10.11 25.12 3.82
C TYR A 25 9.33 25.99 4.80
N LEU A 26 9.27 25.56 6.05
CA LEU A 26 8.77 26.38 7.14
C LEU A 26 9.95 27.02 7.88
N PRO A 27 10.17 28.34 7.75
CA PRO A 27 11.23 29.00 8.47
C PRO A 27 10.85 29.21 9.95
N ILE A 28 11.72 28.79 10.85
CA ILE A 28 11.57 29.03 12.29
C ILE A 28 12.65 30.02 12.73
N ARG A 29 12.29 31.26 12.98
CA ARG A 29 13.20 32.34 13.39
C ARG A 29 13.25 32.42 14.89
N ARG A 30 14.40 32.07 15.50
CA ARG A 30 14.65 32.22 16.93
C ARG A 30 16.17 32.21 17.23
N LYS A 31 16.55 32.59 18.44
CA LYS A 31 17.92 32.36 18.96
C LYS A 31 17.99 30.90 19.43
N TRP A 32 18.74 30.10 18.70
CA TRP A 32 18.96 28.68 19.01
C TRP A 32 20.02 28.50 20.08
N LYS A 33 19.81 27.54 20.99
CA LYS A 33 20.77 27.16 22.03
C LYS A 33 21.14 25.68 21.86
N LYS A 34 22.32 25.29 22.30
CA LYS A 34 22.73 23.91 22.40
C LYS A 34 21.74 23.16 23.30
N GLY A 35 21.16 22.06 22.79
CA GLY A 35 20.14 21.29 23.51
C GLY A 35 18.70 21.68 23.20
N ASP A 36 18.46 22.70 22.37
CA ASP A 36 17.09 22.96 21.87
C ASP A 36 16.59 21.75 21.08
N MET A 37 15.35 21.34 21.36
CA MET A 37 14.69 20.21 20.73
C MET A 37 13.49 20.68 19.91
N ILE A 38 13.45 20.27 18.64
CA ILE A 38 12.27 20.46 17.79
C ILE A 38 11.59 19.10 17.62
N THR A 39 10.29 19.05 17.88
CA THR A 39 9.48 17.86 17.63
C THR A 39 8.44 18.17 16.55
N PHE A 40 8.40 17.34 15.53
CA PHE A 40 7.39 17.39 14.47
C PHE A 40 6.42 16.22 14.66
N HIS A 41 5.14 16.53 14.70
CA HIS A 41 4.09 15.52 14.63
C HIS A 41 3.41 15.63 13.27
N LEU A 42 3.58 14.59 12.45
CA LEU A 42 2.97 14.47 11.12
C LEU A 42 1.86 13.43 11.20
N PRO A 43 0.59 13.82 11.14
CA PRO A 43 -0.51 12.87 11.20
C PRO A 43 -0.50 12.00 9.94
N MET A 44 -0.39 10.69 10.16
CA MET A 44 -0.41 9.70 9.11
C MET A 44 -1.85 9.29 8.82
N LYS A 45 -2.22 9.25 7.54
CA LYS A 45 -3.55 8.82 7.07
C LYS A 45 -3.41 7.73 6.02
N VAL A 46 -4.39 6.84 5.96
CA VAL A 46 -4.55 5.90 4.86
C VAL A 46 -4.98 6.69 3.62
N SER A 47 -4.28 6.48 2.53
CA SER A 47 -4.66 6.92 1.18
C SER A 47 -4.66 5.76 0.21
N LEU A 48 -5.41 5.92 -0.87
CA LEU A 48 -5.47 5.01 -1.99
C LEU A 48 -5.02 5.80 -3.22
N GLU A 49 -3.91 5.40 -3.81
CA GLU A 49 -3.34 6.08 -4.97
C GLU A 49 -3.46 5.24 -6.22
N GLN A 50 -3.97 5.85 -7.28
CA GLN A 50 -4.14 5.24 -8.58
C GLN A 50 -2.82 5.28 -9.35
N ILE A 51 -2.49 4.19 -10.05
CA ILE A 51 -1.33 4.16 -10.94
C ILE A 51 -1.64 5.05 -12.17
N PRO A 52 -0.72 5.96 -12.57
CA PRO A 52 -0.96 6.88 -13.67
C PRO A 52 -1.35 6.20 -14.99
N ASP A 53 -0.73 5.07 -15.29
CA ASP A 53 -0.88 4.38 -16.57
C ASP A 53 -2.03 3.36 -16.59
N LYS A 54 -2.61 3.01 -15.43
CA LYS A 54 -3.68 2.01 -15.31
C LYS A 54 -4.78 2.48 -14.38
N LYS A 55 -5.92 2.85 -14.96
CA LYS A 55 -7.05 3.46 -14.24
C LYS A 55 -7.73 2.55 -13.21
N ASP A 56 -7.56 1.24 -13.32
CA ASP A 56 -8.16 0.24 -12.45
C ASP A 56 -7.18 -0.38 -11.45
N TYR A 57 -5.97 0.21 -11.29
CA TYR A 57 -4.97 -0.27 -10.33
C TYR A 57 -4.65 0.78 -9.29
N TYR A 58 -4.64 0.34 -8.04
CA TYR A 58 -4.43 1.19 -6.87
C TYR A 58 -3.41 0.59 -5.91
N ALA A 59 -2.73 1.48 -5.18
CA ALA A 59 -1.86 1.13 -4.06
C ALA A 59 -2.38 1.76 -2.78
N PHE A 60 -2.28 1.04 -1.66
CA PHE A 60 -2.54 1.59 -0.34
C PHE A 60 -1.28 2.22 0.24
N LEU A 61 -1.45 3.41 0.81
CA LEU A 61 -0.39 4.11 1.52
C LEU A 61 -0.85 4.49 2.94
N TYR A 62 0.09 4.55 3.84
CA TYR A 62 -0.09 5.16 5.16
C TYR A 62 0.91 6.30 5.34
N GLY A 63 0.48 7.53 5.11
CA GLY A 63 1.38 8.64 4.89
C GLY A 63 2.31 8.34 3.69
N PRO A 64 3.65 8.41 3.84
CA PRO A 64 4.60 8.08 2.78
C PRO A 64 4.92 6.58 2.67
N ILE A 65 4.29 5.74 3.49
CA ILE A 65 4.60 4.30 3.56
C ILE A 65 3.69 3.54 2.62
N VAL A 66 4.26 2.87 1.64
CA VAL A 66 3.56 1.94 0.77
C VAL A 66 3.25 0.66 1.55
N LEU A 67 2.01 0.19 1.45
CA LEU A 67 1.55 -1.04 2.07
C LEU A 67 1.47 -2.16 1.04
N ALA A 68 1.78 -3.37 1.47
CA ALA A 68 1.74 -4.57 0.63
C ALA A 68 1.16 -5.75 1.40
N THR A 69 0.61 -6.70 0.66
CA THR A 69 0.17 -7.99 1.20
C THR A 69 1.09 -9.11 0.72
N SER A 70 1.28 -10.11 1.57
CA SER A 70 1.88 -11.38 1.15
C SER A 70 0.88 -12.16 0.29
N THR A 71 1.35 -12.68 -0.83
CA THR A 71 0.57 -13.57 -1.72
C THR A 71 1.07 -15.01 -1.68
N GLY A 72 1.98 -15.32 -0.77
CA GLY A 72 2.49 -16.67 -0.54
C GLY A 72 4.00 -16.72 -0.32
N THR A 73 4.45 -17.85 0.18
CA THR A 73 5.88 -18.11 0.45
C THR A 73 6.41 -19.30 -0.36
N GLU A 74 5.60 -19.80 -1.28
CA GLU A 74 5.92 -20.97 -2.10
C GLU A 74 6.71 -20.58 -3.35
N ASN A 75 7.53 -21.49 -3.84
CA ASN A 75 8.30 -21.34 -5.08
C ASN A 75 9.12 -20.05 -5.11
N LEU A 76 9.87 -19.78 -4.03
CA LEU A 76 10.75 -18.62 -3.92
C LEU A 76 12.14 -18.86 -4.50
N ASP A 77 12.45 -20.09 -4.92
CA ASP A 77 13.75 -20.43 -5.50
C ASP A 77 14.02 -19.63 -6.77
N GLY A 78 15.20 -19.04 -6.84
CA GLY A 78 15.63 -18.22 -7.97
C GLY A 78 14.99 -16.84 -8.09
N ILE A 79 14.20 -16.40 -7.10
CA ILE A 79 13.64 -15.04 -7.05
C ILE A 79 14.35 -14.11 -6.06
N TYR A 80 15.50 -14.53 -5.55
CA TYR A 80 16.35 -13.68 -4.73
C TYR A 80 17.25 -12.81 -5.63
N ALA A 81 17.34 -11.54 -5.30
CA ALA A 81 18.36 -10.68 -5.90
C ALA A 81 19.74 -11.15 -5.47
N ASP A 82 20.67 -11.19 -6.41
CA ASP A 82 22.10 -11.41 -6.15
C ASP A 82 22.88 -10.10 -6.25
N ASP A 83 24.20 -10.15 -6.02
CA ASP A 83 25.09 -8.98 -6.09
C ASP A 83 25.39 -8.54 -7.53
N SER A 84 24.90 -9.24 -8.55
CA SER A 84 25.10 -8.88 -9.94
C SER A 84 24.20 -7.73 -10.35
N ARG A 85 24.66 -6.90 -11.28
CA ARG A 85 23.83 -5.79 -11.84
C ARG A 85 22.55 -6.26 -12.52
N GLY A 86 22.49 -7.49 -12.99
CA GLY A 86 21.32 -8.11 -13.62
C GLY A 86 20.54 -9.06 -12.70
N GLY A 87 21.12 -9.41 -11.55
CA GLY A 87 20.60 -10.43 -10.65
C GLY A 87 19.37 -10.02 -9.85
N HIS A 88 18.98 -8.75 -9.90
CA HIS A 88 17.75 -8.29 -9.29
C HIS A 88 16.48 -8.58 -10.12
N ILE A 89 16.63 -9.20 -11.28
CA ILE A 89 15.49 -9.70 -12.06
C ILE A 89 15.14 -11.08 -11.51
N ALA A 90 14.00 -11.16 -10.85
CA ALA A 90 13.50 -12.43 -10.33
C ALA A 90 13.28 -13.44 -11.47
N HIS A 91 13.99 -14.57 -11.40
CA HIS A 91 13.71 -15.72 -12.24
C HIS A 91 12.72 -16.61 -11.48
N GLY A 92 11.69 -17.06 -12.13
CA GLY A 92 10.72 -17.96 -11.53
C GLY A 92 9.32 -17.75 -12.08
N ARG A 93 8.41 -18.65 -11.73
CA ARG A 93 7.01 -18.56 -12.15
C ARG A 93 6.40 -17.27 -11.59
N GLN A 94 5.93 -16.42 -12.47
CA GLN A 94 5.15 -15.26 -12.07
C GLN A 94 3.76 -15.72 -11.62
N THR A 95 3.27 -15.11 -10.56
CA THR A 95 1.87 -15.31 -10.14
C THR A 95 0.96 -14.68 -11.18
N PRO A 96 0.00 -15.44 -11.74
CA PRO A 96 -0.97 -14.89 -12.66
C PRO A 96 -1.73 -13.71 -12.03
N LEU A 97 -2.07 -12.70 -12.82
CA LEU A 97 -2.81 -11.53 -12.33
C LEU A 97 -4.15 -11.91 -11.70
N GLN A 98 -4.75 -13.00 -12.14
CA GLN A 98 -6.00 -13.52 -11.58
C GLN A 98 -5.87 -14.05 -10.15
N GLU A 99 -4.66 -14.42 -9.73
CA GLU A 99 -4.37 -14.89 -8.38
C GLU A 99 -4.06 -13.74 -7.40
N ILE A 100 -3.85 -12.51 -7.93
CA ILE A 100 -3.63 -11.33 -7.11
C ILE A 100 -4.98 -10.81 -6.61
N PRO A 101 -5.09 -10.45 -5.32
CA PRO A 101 -6.33 -9.92 -4.78
C PRO A 101 -6.85 -8.72 -5.56
N MET A 102 -8.08 -8.81 -6.06
CA MET A 102 -8.80 -7.70 -6.69
C MET A 102 -9.77 -7.11 -5.68
N LEU A 103 -9.79 -5.80 -5.54
CA LEU A 103 -10.65 -5.07 -4.61
C LEU A 103 -11.97 -4.74 -5.30
N ILE A 104 -13.08 -5.11 -4.67
CA ILE A 104 -14.43 -4.89 -5.21
C ILE A 104 -15.08 -3.74 -4.46
N GLY A 105 -15.51 -2.72 -5.20
CA GLY A 105 -16.14 -1.52 -4.65
C GLY A 105 -15.63 -0.25 -5.32
N ASN A 106 -16.15 0.89 -4.90
CA ASN A 106 -15.60 2.16 -5.31
C ASN A 106 -14.35 2.54 -4.49
N PRO A 107 -13.44 3.40 -5.00
CA PRO A 107 -12.19 3.74 -4.32
C PRO A 107 -12.36 4.31 -2.90
N ASP A 108 -13.44 5.07 -2.65
CA ASP A 108 -13.69 5.63 -1.32
C ASP A 108 -14.10 4.56 -0.32
N SER A 109 -14.97 3.62 -0.68
CA SER A 109 -15.33 2.50 0.19
C SER A 109 -14.12 1.62 0.46
N ILE A 110 -13.32 1.32 -0.57
CA ILE A 110 -12.09 0.55 -0.46
C ILE A 110 -11.13 1.21 0.55
N ARG A 111 -10.91 2.51 0.44
CA ARG A 111 -10.03 3.24 1.38
C ARG A 111 -10.53 3.17 2.81
N HIS A 112 -11.85 3.24 3.04
CA HIS A 112 -12.45 3.18 4.36
C HIS A 112 -12.47 1.78 4.98
N SER A 113 -12.37 0.74 4.16
CA SER A 113 -12.29 -0.66 4.62
C SER A 113 -10.89 -1.08 5.08
N LEU A 114 -9.90 -0.19 5.05
CA LEU A 114 -8.56 -0.47 5.57
C LEU A 114 -8.40 0.09 6.99
N HIS A 115 -8.25 -0.80 7.96
CA HIS A 115 -8.16 -0.48 9.38
C HIS A 115 -6.79 -0.81 9.95
N LYS A 116 -6.21 0.15 10.67
CA LYS A 116 -4.95 -0.07 11.38
C LYS A 116 -5.19 -1.02 12.54
N LEU A 117 -4.42 -2.09 12.61
CA LEU A 117 -4.45 -3.02 13.73
C LEU A 117 -3.78 -2.43 14.98
N SER A 118 -4.34 -2.75 16.14
CA SER A 118 -3.72 -2.44 17.43
C SER A 118 -2.53 -3.35 17.66
N GLY A 119 -1.42 -2.80 18.16
CA GLY A 119 -0.22 -3.56 18.47
C GLY A 119 1.06 -2.79 18.23
N SER A 120 2.19 -3.40 18.56
CA SER A 120 3.53 -2.80 18.42
C SER A 120 4.02 -2.73 16.98
N LYS A 121 3.50 -3.59 16.11
CA LYS A 121 3.85 -3.64 14.68
C LYS A 121 2.83 -2.86 13.87
N LEU A 122 3.31 -2.05 12.92
CA LEU A 122 2.45 -1.38 11.97
C LEU A 122 1.89 -2.43 10.99
N ALA A 123 0.60 -2.72 11.10
CA ALA A 123 -0.14 -3.63 10.26
C ALA A 123 -1.58 -3.13 10.09
N PHE A 124 -2.22 -3.56 9.03
CA PHE A 124 -3.57 -3.16 8.66
C PHE A 124 -4.37 -4.39 8.25
N SER A 125 -5.66 -4.35 8.50
CA SER A 125 -6.64 -5.33 8.02
C SER A 125 -7.58 -4.64 7.03
N TYR A 126 -7.75 -5.23 5.87
CA TYR A 126 -8.76 -4.83 4.89
C TYR A 126 -9.93 -5.80 4.98
N ASP A 127 -11.10 -5.31 5.31
CA ASP A 127 -12.34 -6.08 5.49
C ASP A 127 -13.38 -5.85 4.38
N GLY A 128 -13.01 -5.12 3.33
CA GLY A 128 -13.84 -4.97 2.13
C GLY A 128 -13.89 -6.24 1.26
N ASN A 129 -14.69 -6.18 0.22
CA ASN A 129 -14.83 -7.29 -0.71
C ASN A 129 -13.55 -7.49 -1.53
N VAL A 130 -13.07 -8.74 -1.58
CA VAL A 130 -11.85 -9.16 -2.30
C VAL A 130 -12.14 -10.40 -3.14
N TYR A 131 -11.61 -10.44 -4.35
CA TYR A 131 -11.63 -11.63 -5.21
C TYR A 131 -10.19 -12.00 -5.62
N PRO A 132 -9.79 -13.28 -5.64
CA PRO A 132 -10.54 -14.41 -5.07
C PRO A 132 -10.73 -14.25 -3.56
N THR A 133 -11.82 -14.78 -3.06
CA THR A 133 -12.12 -14.72 -1.63
C THR A 133 -11.00 -15.37 -0.84
N GLN A 134 -10.36 -14.61 0.03
CA GLN A 134 -9.28 -15.11 0.86
C GLN A 134 -9.77 -16.21 1.82
N LYS A 135 -8.91 -17.17 2.11
CA LYS A 135 -9.20 -18.20 3.12
C LYS A 135 -9.40 -17.58 4.52
N SER A 136 -8.77 -16.45 4.79
CA SER A 136 -9.02 -15.61 5.95
C SER A 136 -10.06 -14.53 5.61
N LYS A 137 -10.87 -14.14 6.59
CA LYS A 137 -11.93 -13.12 6.42
C LYS A 137 -11.39 -11.71 6.09
N SER A 138 -10.10 -11.48 6.16
CA SER A 138 -9.49 -10.17 5.94
C SER A 138 -8.14 -10.30 5.23
N LEU A 139 -7.85 -9.32 4.39
CA LEU A 139 -6.56 -9.17 3.75
C LEU A 139 -5.66 -8.34 4.68
N GLU A 140 -4.53 -8.91 5.09
CA GLU A 140 -3.54 -8.18 5.90
C GLU A 140 -2.56 -7.42 5.00
N LEU A 141 -2.31 -6.16 5.35
CA LEU A 141 -1.30 -5.32 4.71
C LEU A 141 -0.29 -4.83 5.75
N ILE A 142 0.97 -4.88 5.36
CA ILE A 142 2.08 -4.38 6.18
C ILE A 142 2.93 -3.41 5.35
N PRO A 143 3.79 -2.59 5.98
CA PRO A 143 4.77 -1.80 5.25
C PRO A 143 5.59 -2.65 4.28
N PHE A 144 5.63 -2.26 3.02
CA PHE A 144 6.34 -3.02 1.98
C PHE A 144 7.79 -3.33 2.36
N PHE A 145 8.50 -2.38 2.97
CA PHE A 145 9.88 -2.56 3.42
C PHE A 145 10.07 -3.59 4.55
N ARG A 146 8.98 -4.14 5.12
CA ARG A 146 9.00 -5.22 6.13
C ARG A 146 8.63 -6.57 5.56
N LEU A 147 8.28 -6.62 4.29
CA LEU A 147 7.82 -7.83 3.64
C LEU A 147 9.02 -8.51 2.97
N HIS A 148 9.55 -9.54 3.63
CA HIS A 148 10.70 -10.32 3.18
C HIS A 148 10.32 -11.78 2.99
N ASN A 149 11.06 -12.47 2.12
CA ASN A 149 10.91 -13.90 1.84
C ASN A 149 9.46 -14.31 1.53
N SER A 150 8.80 -13.50 0.73
CA SER A 150 7.41 -13.70 0.34
C SER A 150 7.17 -13.14 -1.07
N ARG A 151 6.26 -13.77 -1.78
CA ARG A 151 5.60 -13.13 -2.92
C ARG A 151 4.67 -12.06 -2.37
N TYR A 152 4.44 -10.99 -3.13
CA TYR A 152 3.67 -9.87 -2.63
C TYR A 152 2.88 -9.16 -3.71
N ALA A 153 1.84 -8.46 -3.30
CA ALA A 153 1.15 -7.48 -4.12
C ALA A 153 1.21 -6.10 -3.46
N VAL A 154 1.59 -5.09 -4.24
CA VAL A 154 1.58 -3.67 -3.87
C VAL A 154 0.42 -2.98 -4.59
N TYR A 155 0.17 -3.39 -5.83
CA TYR A 155 -0.89 -2.85 -6.67
C TYR A 155 -2.03 -3.83 -6.77
N PHE A 156 -3.23 -3.32 -6.55
CA PHE A 156 -4.45 -4.11 -6.55
C PHE A 156 -5.36 -3.61 -7.67
N ARG A 157 -5.84 -4.53 -8.49
CA ARG A 157 -6.90 -4.22 -9.42
C ARG A 157 -8.16 -3.87 -8.65
N GLN A 158 -8.87 -2.86 -9.09
CA GLN A 158 -10.16 -2.47 -8.55
C GLN A 158 -11.23 -2.69 -9.62
N ALA A 159 -12.40 -3.15 -9.19
CA ALA A 159 -13.59 -3.19 -10.01
C ALA A 159 -14.80 -2.73 -9.20
N SER A 160 -15.75 -2.05 -9.84
CA SER A 160 -17.07 -1.87 -9.24
C SER A 160 -17.81 -3.22 -9.17
N GLU A 161 -18.88 -3.30 -8.40
CA GLU A 161 -19.68 -4.53 -8.33
C GLU A 161 -20.26 -4.93 -9.69
N GLU A 162 -20.63 -3.95 -10.52
CA GLU A 162 -21.13 -4.19 -11.88
C GLU A 162 -20.04 -4.72 -12.80
N GLN A 163 -18.88 -4.06 -12.79
CA GLN A 163 -17.72 -4.49 -13.57
C GLN A 163 -17.26 -5.89 -13.14
N PHE A 164 -17.33 -6.19 -11.85
CA PHE A 164 -16.95 -7.50 -11.34
C PHE A 164 -17.87 -8.60 -11.84
N LYS A 165 -19.18 -8.39 -11.93
CA LYS A 165 -20.12 -9.34 -12.54
C LYS A 165 -19.74 -9.67 -13.98
N THR A 166 -19.43 -8.64 -14.79
CA THR A 166 -18.99 -8.83 -16.17
C THR A 166 -17.69 -9.63 -16.22
N ILE A 167 -16.71 -9.32 -15.36
CA ILE A 167 -15.45 -10.07 -15.27
C ILE A 167 -15.70 -11.54 -14.90
N GLN A 168 -16.63 -11.81 -13.98
CA GLN A 168 -16.99 -13.19 -13.62
C GLN A 168 -17.64 -13.94 -14.78
N GLU A 169 -18.50 -13.31 -15.55
CA GLU A 169 -19.12 -13.89 -16.73
C GLU A 169 -18.07 -14.19 -17.81
N GLU A 170 -17.15 -13.29 -18.06
CA GLU A 170 -16.02 -13.50 -18.96
C GLU A 170 -15.12 -14.65 -18.51
N MET A 171 -14.81 -14.73 -17.21
CA MET A 171 -14.01 -15.83 -16.64
C MET A 171 -14.73 -17.18 -16.76
N ALA A 172 -16.05 -17.22 -16.61
CA ALA A 172 -16.85 -18.44 -16.71
C ALA A 172 -16.96 -18.93 -18.17
N THR A 173 -16.88 -18.03 -19.14
CA THR A 173 -16.94 -18.35 -20.58
C THR A 173 -15.57 -18.61 -21.19
N ALA A 174 -14.49 -18.17 -20.55
CA ALA A 174 -13.13 -18.47 -21.00
C ALA A 174 -12.85 -19.96 -20.81
N GLU A 175 -12.63 -20.69 -21.90
CA GLU A 175 -12.18 -22.07 -21.84
C GLU A 175 -10.85 -22.16 -21.05
N PRO A 176 -10.65 -23.20 -20.24
CA PRO A 176 -9.39 -23.40 -19.56
C PRO A 176 -8.29 -23.53 -20.61
N VAL A 177 -7.36 -22.57 -20.63
CA VAL A 177 -6.19 -22.64 -21.50
C VAL A 177 -5.39 -23.86 -21.08
N SER A 178 -5.54 -24.94 -21.83
CA SER A 178 -4.71 -26.13 -21.67
C SER A 178 -3.29 -25.76 -22.07
N TYR A 179 -2.43 -25.59 -21.11
CA TYR A 179 -0.99 -25.57 -21.33
C TYR A 179 -0.55 -27.00 -21.61
N THR A 180 -0.73 -27.45 -22.85
CA THR A 180 -0.02 -28.62 -23.36
C THR A 180 1.45 -28.24 -23.47
N HIS A 181 2.24 -28.82 -22.61
CA HIS A 181 3.69 -28.77 -22.69
C HIS A 181 4.17 -29.38 -24.03
N LEU A 182 4.89 -28.58 -24.79
CA LEU A 182 5.87 -29.08 -25.77
C LEU A 182 7.25 -28.97 -25.11
#